data_caad34314868f06504cc6fe286aa3137
#
_entry.id   caad34314868f06504cc6fe286aa3137
#
_cell.length_a   1.000
_cell.length_b   1.000
_cell.length_c   1.000
_cell.angle_alpha   90.00
_cell.angle_beta   90.00
_cell.angle_gamma   90.00
#
_symmetry.space_group_name_H-M   'P 1'
#
loop_
_entity.id
_entity.type
_entity.pdbx_description
1 polymer ?
#
loop_
_entity_poly.entity_id
_entity_poly.type
_entity_poly.pdbx_seq_one_letter_code
_entity_poly.pdbx_strand_id
1 'polypeptide(L)'
;VPHFKPLGRGGRLSALLAAALCLSAALLLIAAGAAAASSCLGKKATIVRGGGNDVIHGTKAPDVIVAGGGNDRISGLGGNDRICGGLGDDTIDGGKGVDRIDGEAGNDTITGSKGPDTLAGGSGDDYINGEQGSDEIDGGSGNDNLLGDKGNDSVEGGLGDDRIEGGPGDEKALDGGPGTDTIFGGAGSDNIDSGPGDGDIVSGDAGTDALNGGEGARDIVSYSSATRGAVQINLATGLSKGDGHDSITGFEDVVGSPQGDNIVGDGGPNQLDGGVGDDTLNGGGGGDEAFGGPGTDACSNFIAERSCGPEVGPPASSAYAILNQGLDGDSLVIQGSQGSDDLHIGRGPTAWSISNNGPVFAGDGCSNVGPNAVSCPGVPSPALIVVTGGNGDDAITVDPSIPASAKVRINGNGGSDTITGGAGDDVLEAGENYHGPDNGNDTLIGNGGSDVLYADPGADNLVGGAGNDLLVSSVAVCQGHTYDGGPGDDTVSYARSNAALNVTLGGTGGPAGCATPDHVLASNESLEGSDGPDVLIGNNKDNSLLGHLGADTFIGKGGSDFIDAVDGQRDKKIDCGGGGDEVIKDGSDPAPISC
;
A
#
# COMPACT_ATOMS: atom_id res chain seq x y z
N VAL A 1 37.40 28.84 53.91
CA VAL A 1 35.91 28.82 54.05
C VAL A 1 35.34 29.34 52.76
N PRO A 2 34.68 28.52 51.92
CA PRO A 2 34.03 29.01 50.70
C PRO A 2 32.56 29.41 51.00
N HIS A 3 32.16 30.53 50.47
CA HIS A 3 30.82 31.10 50.58
C HIS A 3 29.81 30.34 49.71
N PHE A 4 28.73 29.85 50.34
CA PHE A 4 27.52 29.40 49.64
C PHE A 4 26.69 30.60 49.18
N LYS A 5 26.34 30.64 47.90
CA LYS A 5 25.30 31.52 47.35
C LYS A 5 23.94 30.78 47.36
N PRO A 6 22.86 31.40 47.77
CA PRO A 6 21.55 30.75 47.73
C PRO A 6 20.97 30.71 46.32
N LEU A 7 20.42 29.55 45.90
CA LEU A 7 19.68 29.34 44.67
C LEU A 7 18.31 30.04 44.75
N GLY A 8 18.03 30.89 43.77
CA GLY A 8 16.82 31.67 43.67
C GLY A 8 15.55 30.83 43.44
N ARG A 9 14.50 31.29 44.14
CA ARG A 9 13.12 30.73 44.09
C ARG A 9 12.34 31.10 42.80
N GLY A 10 12.94 31.02 41.61
CA GLY A 10 12.31 31.40 40.34
C GLY A 10 11.77 30.24 39.48
N GLY A 11 12.25 29.01 39.72
CA GLY A 11 12.03 27.90 38.76
C GLY A 11 10.74 27.08 38.93
N ARG A 12 9.98 27.28 40.02
CA ARG A 12 8.74 26.52 40.25
C ARG A 12 7.44 27.25 39.88
N LEU A 13 7.50 28.56 39.71
CA LEU A 13 6.32 29.32 39.29
C LEU A 13 6.12 29.30 37.76
N SER A 14 7.20 29.21 37.00
CA SER A 14 7.12 29.14 35.53
C SER A 14 6.56 27.79 35.01
N ALA A 15 6.90 26.67 35.65
CA ALA A 15 6.38 25.36 35.26
C ALA A 15 4.88 25.19 35.59
N LEU A 16 4.41 25.78 36.68
CA LEU A 16 2.99 25.76 37.04
C LEU A 16 2.14 26.72 36.16
N LEU A 17 2.73 27.82 35.68
CA LEU A 17 2.04 28.71 34.72
C LEU A 17 1.98 28.09 33.32
N ALA A 18 3.03 27.38 32.88
CA ALA A 18 3.01 26.66 31.59
C ALA A 18 2.01 25.52 31.59
N ALA A 19 1.97 24.71 32.67
CA ALA A 19 0.98 23.63 32.81
C ALA A 19 -0.46 24.16 32.90
N ALA A 20 -0.67 25.30 33.56
CA ALA A 20 -2.00 25.93 33.63
C ALA A 20 -2.42 26.58 32.28
N LEU A 21 -1.48 27.09 31.48
CA LEU A 21 -1.78 27.57 30.12
C LEU A 21 -2.07 26.40 29.16
N CYS A 22 -1.34 25.28 29.22
CA CYS A 22 -1.64 24.08 28.43
C CYS A 22 -3.00 23.47 28.82
N LEU A 23 -3.32 23.38 30.12
CA LEU A 23 -4.64 22.90 30.54
C LEU A 23 -5.79 23.85 30.15
N SER A 24 -5.56 25.18 30.15
CA SER A 24 -6.56 26.12 29.69
C SER A 24 -6.71 26.15 28.16
N ALA A 25 -5.65 25.87 27.41
CA ALA A 25 -5.71 25.71 25.97
C ALA A 25 -6.44 24.39 25.59
N ALA A 26 -6.14 23.29 26.27
CA ALA A 26 -6.85 22.01 26.07
C ALA A 26 -8.32 22.11 26.50
N LEU A 27 -8.65 22.82 27.58
CA LEU A 27 -10.05 23.07 27.98
C LEU A 27 -10.79 24.03 27.05
N LEU A 28 -10.07 24.97 26.39
CA LEU A 28 -10.65 25.86 25.38
C LEU A 28 -10.88 25.10 24.05
N LEU A 29 -10.02 24.14 23.69
CA LEU A 29 -10.28 23.28 22.53
C LEU A 29 -11.48 22.36 22.78
N ILE A 30 -11.61 21.78 23.99
CA ILE A 30 -12.79 20.94 24.35
C ILE A 30 -14.09 21.77 24.40
N ALA A 31 -14.02 23.06 24.70
CA ALA A 31 -15.19 23.92 24.68
C ALA A 31 -15.48 24.53 23.29
N ALA A 32 -14.51 24.53 22.37
CA ALA A 32 -14.71 24.93 20.97
C ALA A 32 -15.29 23.82 20.10
N GLY A 33 -15.16 22.57 20.53
CA GLY A 33 -15.70 21.39 19.84
C GLY A 33 -17.22 21.22 19.92
N ALA A 34 -17.95 22.19 20.44
CA ALA A 34 -19.43 22.17 20.51
C ALA A 34 -20.11 23.12 19.50
N ALA A 35 -19.36 23.88 18.71
CA ALA A 35 -19.89 24.55 17.54
C ALA A 35 -19.35 23.82 16.32
N ALA A 36 -20.19 23.05 15.65
CA ALA A 36 -19.82 22.44 14.37
C ALA A 36 -19.08 23.45 13.51
N ALA A 37 -17.91 23.10 13.01
CA ALA A 37 -17.13 23.97 12.14
C ALA A 37 -18.05 24.47 11.03
N SER A 38 -18.24 25.76 10.93
CA SER A 38 -19.14 26.34 9.94
C SER A 38 -18.45 26.56 8.59
N SER A 39 -17.23 26.06 8.45
CA SER A 39 -16.42 26.21 7.24
C SER A 39 -15.43 25.04 7.10
N CYS A 40 -15.19 24.63 5.89
CA CYS A 40 -14.19 23.66 5.47
C CYS A 40 -13.27 24.33 4.45
N LEU A 41 -11.95 24.14 4.63
CA LEU A 41 -10.93 24.64 3.72
C LEU A 41 -11.15 26.11 3.29
N GLY A 42 -11.53 26.96 4.26
CA GLY A 42 -11.76 28.40 4.09
C GLY A 42 -13.08 28.78 3.38
N LYS A 43 -13.99 27.87 3.19
CA LYS A 43 -15.34 28.13 2.64
C LYS A 43 -16.41 27.82 3.68
N LYS A 44 -17.50 28.56 3.61
CA LYS A 44 -18.65 28.31 4.46
C LYS A 44 -19.34 27.03 4.02
N ALA A 45 -19.61 26.13 4.96
CA ALA A 45 -20.27 24.87 4.71
C ALA A 45 -21.69 25.01 4.13
N THR A 46 -22.00 24.17 3.17
CA THR A 46 -23.35 23.98 2.61
C THR A 46 -24.04 22.81 3.31
N ILE A 47 -23.28 21.81 3.73
CA ILE A 47 -23.73 20.65 4.50
C ILE A 47 -22.91 20.57 5.77
N VAL A 48 -23.56 20.45 6.93
CA VAL A 48 -22.90 20.33 8.23
C VAL A 48 -23.57 19.22 9.02
N ARG A 49 -22.75 18.33 9.61
CA ARG A 49 -23.17 17.36 10.60
C ARG A 49 -22.54 17.68 11.96
N GLY A 50 -22.68 16.84 12.92
CA GLY A 50 -22.23 17.10 14.29
C GLY A 50 -21.27 16.04 14.80
N GLY A 51 -21.66 15.30 15.80
CA GLY A 51 -20.90 14.18 16.37
C GLY A 51 -21.71 12.91 16.28
N GLY A 52 -21.09 11.87 15.82
CA GLY A 52 -21.69 10.54 15.62
C GLY A 52 -21.55 10.11 14.16
N ASN A 53 -21.51 8.84 13.91
CA ASN A 53 -21.32 8.27 12.59
C ASN A 53 -22.44 8.68 11.64
N ASP A 54 -22.13 9.52 10.70
CA ASP A 54 -23.07 10.10 9.74
C ASP A 54 -22.83 9.54 8.32
N VAL A 55 -23.87 9.43 7.53
CA VAL A 55 -23.77 9.21 6.08
C VAL A 55 -24.13 10.51 5.39
N ILE A 56 -23.22 11.04 4.57
CA ILE A 56 -23.32 12.38 4.02
C ILE A 56 -23.14 12.33 2.51
N HIS A 57 -24.06 12.96 1.80
CA HIS A 57 -23.96 13.10 0.35
C HIS A 57 -24.02 14.55 -0.05
N GLY A 58 -23.13 14.92 -0.93
CA GLY A 58 -23.16 16.16 -1.67
C GLY A 58 -24.21 16.16 -2.79
N THR A 59 -23.94 16.91 -3.82
CA THR A 59 -24.78 17.05 -5.00
C THR A 59 -23.91 17.00 -6.26
N LYS A 60 -24.47 17.16 -7.46
CA LYS A 60 -23.68 17.34 -8.71
C LYS A 60 -23.11 18.75 -8.88
N ALA A 61 -23.26 19.62 -7.93
CA ALA A 61 -22.75 21.01 -7.96
C ALA A 61 -21.75 21.17 -6.80
N PRO A 62 -20.82 22.12 -6.92
CA PRO A 62 -19.83 22.34 -5.88
C PRO A 62 -20.43 22.48 -4.46
N ASP A 63 -20.06 21.60 -3.58
CA ASP A 63 -20.48 21.54 -2.19
C ASP A 63 -19.35 21.91 -1.21
N VAL A 64 -19.72 22.21 0.00
CA VAL A 64 -18.80 22.39 1.12
C VAL A 64 -19.37 21.59 2.29
N ILE A 65 -18.75 20.46 2.56
CA ILE A 65 -19.21 19.46 3.53
C ILE A 65 -18.31 19.52 4.77
N VAL A 66 -18.94 19.49 5.95
CA VAL A 66 -18.29 19.31 7.24
C VAL A 66 -19.02 18.19 7.96
N ALA A 67 -18.38 17.06 8.14
CA ALA A 67 -18.99 15.90 8.78
C ALA A 67 -18.92 16.02 10.31
N GLY A 68 -17.75 16.23 10.87
CA GLY A 68 -17.65 16.68 12.25
C GLY A 68 -16.97 15.72 13.19
N GLY A 69 -17.64 14.73 13.72
CA GLY A 69 -16.97 13.75 14.58
C GLY A 69 -17.78 12.47 14.70
N GLY A 70 -17.09 11.36 14.73
CA GLY A 70 -17.57 10.01 14.57
C GLY A 70 -16.96 9.44 13.31
N ASN A 71 -17.14 8.18 13.03
CA ASN A 71 -16.67 7.56 11.80
C ASN A 71 -17.74 7.79 10.71
N ASP A 72 -17.46 8.74 9.83
CA ASP A 72 -18.42 9.24 8.86
C ASP A 72 -18.19 8.60 7.48
N ARG A 73 -19.25 8.45 6.71
CA ARG A 73 -19.14 8.06 5.31
C ARG A 73 -19.64 9.20 4.43
N ILE A 74 -18.78 9.71 3.54
CA ILE A 74 -19.02 10.95 2.82
C ILE A 74 -18.80 10.72 1.33
N SER A 75 -19.76 11.13 0.49
CA SER A 75 -19.57 11.19 -0.96
C SER A 75 -19.90 12.58 -1.47
N GLY A 76 -18.95 13.19 -2.17
CA GLY A 76 -19.09 14.51 -2.81
C GLY A 76 -19.94 14.46 -4.08
N LEU A 77 -19.86 13.33 -4.79
CA LEU A 77 -20.60 13.00 -6.02
C LEU A 77 -20.05 13.68 -7.28
N GLY A 78 -20.15 14.94 -7.38
CA GLY A 78 -19.64 15.66 -8.54
C GLY A 78 -19.79 17.16 -8.38
N GLY A 79 -18.91 17.85 -8.95
CA GLY A 79 -18.72 19.27 -8.69
C GLY A 79 -17.25 19.49 -8.38
N ASN A 80 -16.93 20.64 -7.84
CA ASN A 80 -15.61 20.90 -7.28
C ASN A 80 -15.83 21.12 -5.79
N ASP A 81 -15.75 20.02 -5.04
CA ASP A 81 -16.21 19.95 -3.67
C ASP A 81 -15.11 20.32 -2.65
N ARG A 82 -15.50 20.59 -1.44
CA ARG A 82 -14.63 20.75 -0.28
C ARG A 82 -15.19 19.92 0.84
N ILE A 83 -14.45 18.92 1.28
CA ILE A 83 -14.90 17.96 2.26
C ILE A 83 -13.92 17.96 3.42
N CYS A 84 -14.45 18.11 4.63
CA CYS A 84 -13.71 17.92 5.88
C CYS A 84 -14.41 16.80 6.67
N GLY A 85 -13.71 15.70 6.91
CA GLY A 85 -14.17 14.56 7.69
C GLY A 85 -14.34 14.93 9.14
N GLY A 86 -13.28 15.15 9.82
CA GLY A 86 -13.30 15.72 11.18
C GLY A 86 -12.56 14.87 12.20
N LEU A 87 -13.28 14.32 13.17
CA LEU A 87 -12.69 13.43 14.18
C LEU A 87 -13.26 12.02 14.00
N GLY A 88 -12.42 11.04 13.95
CA GLY A 88 -12.79 9.63 13.82
C GLY A 88 -12.34 9.08 12.46
N ASP A 89 -12.50 7.80 12.25
CA ASP A 89 -12.03 7.12 11.05
C ASP A 89 -13.09 7.27 9.96
N ASP A 90 -12.85 8.17 9.02
CA ASP A 90 -13.81 8.57 8.01
C ASP A 90 -13.57 7.85 6.67
N THR A 91 -14.62 7.64 5.90
CA THR A 91 -14.52 7.15 4.52
C THR A 91 -15.05 8.22 3.59
N ILE A 92 -14.21 8.74 2.70
CA ILE A 92 -14.52 9.94 1.91
C ILE A 92 -14.26 9.66 0.43
N ASP A 93 -15.27 9.88 -0.40
CA ASP A 93 -15.17 9.86 -1.86
C ASP A 93 -15.47 11.27 -2.41
N GLY A 94 -14.51 11.85 -3.13
CA GLY A 94 -14.66 13.15 -3.79
C GLY A 94 -15.62 13.10 -4.98
N GLY A 95 -15.47 12.10 -5.80
CA GLY A 95 -16.32 11.87 -6.98
C GLY A 95 -15.75 12.50 -8.25
N LYS A 96 -16.58 13.23 -9.00
CA LYS A 96 -16.12 13.89 -10.24
C LYS A 96 -15.89 15.37 -10.01
N GLY A 97 -14.73 15.86 -10.36
CA GLY A 97 -14.49 17.28 -10.25
C GLY A 97 -13.04 17.62 -10.03
N VAL A 98 -12.85 18.73 -9.39
CA VAL A 98 -11.57 19.15 -8.83
C VAL A 98 -11.85 19.35 -7.35
N ASP A 99 -11.63 18.30 -6.57
CA ASP A 99 -12.08 18.24 -5.21
C ASP A 99 -10.97 18.62 -4.23
N ARG A 100 -11.34 18.97 -3.03
CA ARG A 100 -10.42 19.23 -1.92
C ARG A 100 -10.94 18.54 -0.68
N ILE A 101 -10.20 17.57 -0.22
CA ILE A 101 -10.58 16.70 0.89
C ILE A 101 -9.54 16.84 1.99
N ASP A 102 -10.02 16.87 3.23
CA ASP A 102 -9.21 16.88 4.43
C ASP A 102 -9.88 15.92 5.43
N GLY A 103 -9.24 14.77 5.71
CA GLY A 103 -9.71 13.78 6.67
C GLY A 103 -9.73 14.36 8.08
N GLU A 104 -8.75 15.21 8.39
CA GLU A 104 -8.48 15.89 9.66
C GLU A 104 -7.88 14.94 10.70
N ALA A 105 -8.63 14.13 11.43
CA ALA A 105 -8.05 13.33 12.52
C ALA A 105 -8.77 11.99 12.72
N GLY A 106 -8.03 10.93 12.61
CA GLY A 106 -8.46 9.54 12.64
C GLY A 106 -7.68 8.76 11.59
N ASN A 107 -7.94 7.50 11.43
CA ASN A 107 -7.40 6.71 10.35
C ASN A 107 -8.41 6.73 9.20
N ASP A 108 -8.17 7.60 8.23
CA ASP A 108 -9.15 7.93 7.22
C ASP A 108 -8.92 7.12 5.93
N THR A 109 -10.00 6.88 5.20
CA THR A 109 -9.95 6.31 3.85
C THR A 109 -10.47 7.35 2.87
N ILE A 110 -9.62 7.87 2.00
CA ILE A 110 -9.93 8.97 1.10
C ILE A 110 -9.70 8.55 -0.34
N THR A 111 -10.69 8.79 -1.19
CA THR A 111 -10.61 8.58 -2.64
C THR A 111 -10.93 9.88 -3.37
N GLY A 112 -10.04 10.30 -4.29
CA GLY A 112 -10.24 11.49 -5.13
C GLY A 112 -11.22 11.22 -6.26
N SER A 113 -11.12 10.05 -6.86
CA SER A 113 -11.89 9.55 -8.01
C SER A 113 -11.51 10.22 -9.33
N LYS A 114 -12.30 11.10 -9.90
CA LYS A 114 -11.99 11.69 -11.23
C LYS A 114 -11.78 13.18 -11.15
N GLY A 115 -10.65 13.61 -11.62
CA GLY A 115 -10.24 15.00 -11.72
C GLY A 115 -8.90 15.22 -11.05
N PRO A 116 -8.31 16.37 -11.23
CA PRO A 116 -7.10 16.72 -10.48
C PRO A 116 -7.48 17.23 -9.08
N ASP A 117 -7.30 16.37 -8.08
CA ASP A 117 -7.78 16.58 -6.73
C ASP A 117 -6.68 17.04 -5.76
N THR A 118 -7.05 17.50 -4.58
CA THR A 118 -6.14 17.83 -3.48
C THR A 118 -6.65 17.10 -2.24
N LEU A 119 -5.91 16.12 -1.78
CA LEU A 119 -6.29 15.19 -0.74
C LEU A 119 -5.33 15.31 0.43
N ALA A 120 -5.85 15.41 1.64
CA ALA A 120 -5.05 15.40 2.86
C ALA A 120 -5.66 14.39 3.85
N GLY A 121 -4.83 13.49 4.38
CA GLY A 121 -5.21 12.57 5.44
C GLY A 121 -5.36 13.31 6.76
N GLY A 122 -4.26 13.86 7.22
CA GLY A 122 -4.25 14.71 8.41
C GLY A 122 -3.47 14.11 9.57
N SER A 123 -4.10 13.51 10.52
CA SER A 123 -3.41 12.81 11.61
C SER A 123 -4.03 11.43 11.88
N GLY A 124 -3.25 10.42 11.86
CA GLY A 124 -3.62 9.01 11.96
C GLY A 124 -2.95 8.25 10.85
N ASP A 125 -3.12 6.95 10.80
CA ASP A 125 -2.61 6.12 9.72
C ASP A 125 -3.66 6.09 8.60
N ASP A 126 -3.43 6.85 7.53
CA ASP A 126 -4.43 7.14 6.50
C ASP A 126 -4.22 6.29 5.23
N TYR A 127 -5.29 5.96 4.55
CA TYR A 127 -5.27 5.40 3.20
C TYR A 127 -5.83 6.42 2.21
N ILE A 128 -5.02 6.84 1.23
CA ILE A 128 -5.43 7.84 0.24
C ILE A 128 -5.17 7.32 -1.17
N ASN A 129 -6.17 7.39 -2.03
CA ASN A 129 -6.08 7.07 -3.45
C ASN A 129 -6.54 8.23 -4.32
N GLY A 130 -5.68 8.74 -5.20
CA GLY A 130 -6.00 9.80 -6.17
C GLY A 130 -6.90 9.33 -7.31
N GLU A 131 -6.70 8.10 -7.76
CA GLU A 131 -7.33 7.45 -8.93
C GLU A 131 -6.99 8.11 -10.28
N GLN A 132 -7.89 8.84 -10.90
CA GLN A 132 -7.70 9.43 -12.23
C GLN A 132 -7.54 10.95 -12.14
N GLY A 133 -6.37 11.44 -12.35
CA GLY A 133 -6.15 12.87 -12.27
C GLY A 133 -4.70 13.25 -12.49
N SER A 134 -4.38 14.37 -11.98
CA SER A 134 -3.02 14.78 -11.65
C SER A 134 -3.14 15.38 -10.27
N ASP A 135 -3.02 14.53 -9.28
CA ASP A 135 -3.49 14.75 -7.93
C ASP A 135 -2.38 15.32 -7.03
N GLU A 136 -2.78 16.01 -5.98
CA GLU A 136 -1.91 16.51 -4.92
C GLU A 136 -2.35 15.82 -3.62
N ILE A 137 -1.51 14.92 -3.10
CA ILE A 137 -1.79 14.08 -1.94
C ILE A 137 -0.82 14.42 -0.81
N ASP A 138 -1.33 14.57 0.40
CA ASP A 138 -0.57 14.84 1.64
C ASP A 138 -1.09 13.86 2.71
N GLY A 139 -0.27 12.87 3.10
CA GLY A 139 -0.61 11.91 4.16
C GLY A 139 -0.77 12.62 5.49
N GLY A 140 0.24 13.37 5.89
CA GLY A 140 0.19 14.21 7.08
C GLY A 140 1.03 13.71 8.24
N SER A 141 0.44 13.08 9.22
CA SER A 141 1.17 12.48 10.33
C SER A 141 0.57 11.14 10.74
N GLY A 142 1.34 10.13 10.74
CA GLY A 142 0.99 8.72 10.94
C GLY A 142 1.76 7.89 9.92
N ASN A 143 1.49 6.62 9.84
CA ASN A 143 2.08 5.75 8.84
C ASN A 143 1.05 5.57 7.72
N ASP A 144 1.22 6.32 6.65
CA ASP A 144 0.21 6.49 5.62
C ASP A 144 0.43 5.55 4.42
N ASN A 145 -0.63 5.18 3.74
CA ASN A 145 -0.59 4.44 2.49
C ASN A 145 -1.21 5.27 1.36
N LEU A 146 -0.36 5.76 0.46
CA LEU A 146 -0.70 6.80 -0.50
C LEU A 146 -0.50 6.30 -1.93
N LEU A 147 -1.56 6.35 -2.73
CA LEU A 147 -1.56 5.95 -4.12
C LEU A 147 -1.91 7.13 -5.03
N GLY A 148 -1.03 7.48 -5.97
CA GLY A 148 -1.31 8.47 -7.01
C GLY A 148 -2.24 7.89 -8.08
N ASP A 149 -2.02 6.63 -8.43
CA ASP A 149 -2.68 5.95 -9.55
C ASP A 149 -2.45 6.66 -10.90
N LYS A 150 -3.50 6.85 -11.73
CA LYS A 150 -3.32 7.37 -13.11
C LYS A 150 -3.19 8.88 -13.14
N GLY A 151 -2.04 9.35 -13.47
CA GLY A 151 -1.85 10.80 -13.61
C GLY A 151 -0.40 11.20 -13.66
N ASN A 152 -0.16 12.45 -13.41
CA ASN A 152 1.15 12.99 -13.12
C ASN A 152 1.03 13.65 -11.76
N ASP A 153 1.22 12.86 -10.72
CA ASP A 153 0.80 13.17 -9.38
C ASP A 153 1.89 13.85 -8.56
N SER A 154 1.53 14.35 -7.41
CA SER A 154 2.44 14.88 -6.40
C SER A 154 2.00 14.35 -5.05
N VAL A 155 2.83 13.53 -4.42
CA VAL A 155 2.50 12.86 -3.17
C VAL A 155 3.54 13.24 -2.11
N GLU A 156 3.09 13.66 -0.94
CA GLU A 156 3.89 13.93 0.25
C GLU A 156 3.42 12.97 1.37
N GLY A 157 4.30 12.10 1.89
CA GLY A 157 4.00 11.20 3.00
C GLY A 157 3.75 11.97 4.27
N GLY A 158 4.74 12.71 4.69
CA GLY A 158 4.65 13.58 5.86
C GLY A 158 5.48 13.10 7.04
N LEU A 159 4.89 12.92 8.21
CA LEU A 159 5.58 12.40 9.39
C LEU A 159 5.16 10.96 9.65
N GLY A 160 6.07 10.05 9.67
CA GLY A 160 5.83 8.64 9.95
C GLY A 160 6.50 7.75 8.93
N ASP A 161 6.31 6.46 9.06
CA ASP A 161 6.85 5.49 8.11
C ASP A 161 5.82 5.25 7.02
N ASP A 162 6.00 5.93 5.87
CA ASP A 162 4.99 6.04 4.85
C ASP A 162 5.23 5.08 3.68
N ARG A 163 4.16 4.70 3.03
CA ARG A 163 4.19 3.95 1.79
C ARG A 163 3.58 4.77 0.67
N ILE A 164 4.35 5.01 -0.38
CA ILE A 164 3.93 5.80 -1.53
C ILE A 164 4.06 4.97 -2.81
N GLU A 165 2.98 4.91 -3.60
CA GLU A 165 2.96 4.39 -4.96
C GLU A 165 2.53 5.51 -5.92
N GLY A 166 3.43 5.92 -6.82
CA GLY A 166 3.11 6.93 -7.83
C GLY A 166 2.11 6.43 -8.86
N GLY A 167 2.39 5.27 -9.45
CA GLY A 167 1.54 4.63 -10.44
C GLY A 167 1.97 4.89 -11.88
N PRO A 168 1.05 4.81 -12.85
CA PRO A 168 1.39 5.11 -14.24
C PRO A 168 1.23 6.59 -14.57
N GLY A 169 2.35 7.27 -14.81
CA GLY A 169 2.41 8.70 -15.14
C GLY A 169 3.85 9.18 -15.22
N ASP A 170 4.06 10.48 -15.28
CA ASP A 170 5.36 11.10 -14.99
C ASP A 170 5.17 11.90 -13.69
N GLU A 171 5.47 11.31 -12.54
CA GLU A 171 5.18 11.88 -11.23
C GLU A 171 6.07 13.10 -10.97
N LYS A 172 5.41 14.20 -10.56
CA LYS A 172 6.08 15.49 -10.38
C LYS A 172 6.96 15.52 -9.13
N ALA A 173 6.50 14.89 -8.07
CA ALA A 173 7.20 14.72 -6.81
C ALA A 173 6.54 13.60 -6.02
N LEU A 174 7.34 12.65 -5.59
CA LEU A 174 7.00 11.71 -4.53
C LEU A 174 8.00 11.98 -3.41
N ASP A 175 7.52 12.47 -2.28
CA ASP A 175 8.32 12.90 -1.13
C ASP A 175 7.88 12.09 0.09
N GLY A 176 8.77 11.25 0.64
CA GLY A 176 8.47 10.45 1.83
C GLY A 176 8.28 11.33 3.06
N GLY A 177 9.20 12.26 3.26
CA GLY A 177 9.22 13.08 4.46
C GLY A 177 10.09 12.48 5.56
N PRO A 178 9.89 12.89 6.82
CA PRO A 178 10.61 12.29 7.93
C PRO A 178 10.04 10.95 8.38
N GLY A 179 10.79 9.88 8.23
CA GLY A 179 10.39 8.52 8.63
C GLY A 179 11.31 7.48 8.02
N THR A 180 10.86 6.25 8.03
CA THR A 180 11.44 5.18 7.22
C THR A 180 10.44 4.83 6.12
N ASP A 181 10.66 5.39 4.94
CA ASP A 181 9.67 5.42 3.90
C ASP A 181 9.92 4.35 2.82
N THR A 182 8.85 3.93 2.18
CA THR A 182 8.92 3.00 1.04
C THR A 182 8.21 3.62 -0.15
N ILE A 183 8.96 3.93 -1.22
CA ILE A 183 8.44 4.68 -2.35
C ILE A 183 8.66 3.92 -3.65
N PHE A 184 7.58 3.78 -4.43
CA PHE A 184 7.57 3.21 -5.77
C PHE A 184 7.12 4.27 -6.77
N GLY A 185 7.93 4.54 -7.79
CA GLY A 185 7.60 5.48 -8.86
C GLY A 185 6.50 4.95 -9.77
N GLY A 186 6.69 3.73 -10.22
CA GLY A 186 5.78 3.08 -11.16
C GLY A 186 6.24 3.18 -12.61
N ALA A 187 5.33 3.52 -13.52
CA ALA A 187 5.67 3.60 -14.92
C ALA A 187 5.66 5.05 -15.41
N GLY A 188 6.80 5.57 -15.80
CA GLY A 188 6.92 6.96 -16.24
C GLY A 188 8.31 7.51 -16.07
N SER A 189 8.40 8.82 -15.92
CA SER A 189 9.66 9.47 -15.58
C SER A 189 9.43 10.26 -14.30
N ASP A 190 9.86 9.68 -13.19
CA ASP A 190 9.44 10.05 -11.86
C ASP A 190 10.51 10.86 -11.12
N ASN A 191 10.06 11.73 -10.24
CA ASN A 191 10.94 12.50 -9.37
C ASN A 191 10.63 12.13 -7.92
N ILE A 192 11.56 11.39 -7.30
CA ILE A 192 11.41 10.82 -5.96
C ILE A 192 12.46 11.38 -5.01
N ASP A 193 12.02 11.80 -3.84
CA ASP A 193 12.86 12.21 -2.71
C ASP A 193 12.34 11.49 -1.46
N SER A 194 13.11 10.60 -0.86
CA SER A 194 12.63 9.91 0.34
C SER A 194 12.57 10.82 1.57
N GLY A 195 13.36 11.90 1.57
CA GLY A 195 13.33 12.84 2.67
C GLY A 195 14.39 12.60 3.73
N PRO A 196 14.22 13.11 4.94
CA PRO A 196 15.12 12.85 6.07
C PRO A 196 14.64 11.66 6.89
N GLY A 197 15.36 10.57 6.85
CA GLY A 197 15.13 9.33 7.59
C GLY A 197 16.35 8.43 7.50
N ASP A 198 16.32 7.31 8.17
CA ASP A 198 17.34 6.27 7.99
C ASP A 198 16.65 5.01 7.44
N GLY A 199 17.20 4.44 6.37
CA GLY A 199 16.76 3.15 5.83
C GLY A 199 15.55 3.22 4.90
N ASP A 200 15.38 4.32 4.21
CA ASP A 200 14.35 4.47 3.19
C ASP A 200 14.56 3.50 2.02
N ILE A 201 13.48 3.06 1.42
CA ILE A 201 13.52 2.18 0.25
C ILE A 201 12.86 2.90 -0.93
N VAL A 202 13.63 3.09 -2.00
CA VAL A 202 13.16 3.76 -3.20
C VAL A 202 13.32 2.86 -4.42
N SER A 203 12.25 2.67 -5.18
CA SER A 203 12.25 2.07 -6.51
C SER A 203 11.69 3.06 -7.52
N GLY A 204 12.41 3.34 -8.60
CA GLY A 204 11.90 4.15 -9.72
C GLY A 204 10.97 3.35 -10.63
N ASP A 205 11.11 2.02 -10.57
CA ASP A 205 10.44 1.08 -11.46
C ASP A 205 10.72 1.39 -12.95
N ALA A 206 9.72 1.46 -13.81
CA ALA A 206 9.96 1.50 -15.24
C ALA A 206 9.99 2.94 -15.79
N GLY A 207 11.18 3.44 -16.09
CA GLY A 207 11.22 4.80 -16.64
C GLY A 207 12.58 5.41 -16.82
N THR A 208 12.64 6.69 -16.62
CA THR A 208 13.89 7.45 -16.52
C THR A 208 13.72 8.42 -15.38
N ASP A 209 14.21 8.02 -14.22
CA ASP A 209 13.77 8.56 -12.96
C ASP A 209 14.86 9.41 -12.30
N ALA A 210 14.44 10.31 -11.45
CA ALA A 210 15.33 11.08 -10.58
C ALA A 210 15.07 10.65 -9.13
N LEU A 211 15.99 9.88 -8.56
CA LEU A 211 15.84 9.26 -7.25
C LEU A 211 16.83 9.90 -6.26
N ASN A 212 16.31 10.33 -5.14
CA ASN A 212 17.09 10.88 -4.03
C ASN A 212 16.74 10.14 -2.74
N GLY A 213 17.76 9.58 -2.07
CA GLY A 213 17.62 8.90 -0.77
C GLY A 213 17.64 9.87 0.43
N GLY A 214 17.76 11.19 0.17
CA GLY A 214 17.56 12.20 1.22
C GLY A 214 18.72 12.45 2.16
N GLU A 215 18.38 12.91 3.37
CA GLU A 215 19.31 13.07 4.50
C GLU A 215 19.09 11.91 5.47
N GLY A 216 20.02 11.00 5.56
CA GLY A 216 19.91 9.83 6.44
C GLY A 216 21.14 8.94 6.34
N ALA A 217 20.97 7.72 6.72
CA ALA A 217 21.95 6.67 6.56
C ALA A 217 21.24 5.35 6.21
N ARG A 218 21.85 4.56 5.37
CA ARG A 218 21.33 3.25 4.98
C ARG A 218 20.11 3.31 4.02
N ASP A 219 20.01 4.40 3.26
CA ASP A 219 18.95 4.52 2.27
C ASP A 219 19.24 3.61 1.07
N ILE A 220 18.22 2.93 0.62
CA ILE A 220 18.30 1.82 -0.33
C ILE A 220 17.67 2.23 -1.66
N VAL A 221 18.46 2.17 -2.73
CA VAL A 221 17.87 2.14 -4.06
C VAL A 221 17.67 0.69 -4.49
N SER A 222 16.43 0.34 -4.80
CA SER A 222 16.03 -1.04 -5.13
C SER A 222 15.67 -1.20 -6.60
N TYR A 223 16.24 -2.22 -7.23
CA TYR A 223 15.89 -2.71 -8.57
C TYR A 223 15.37 -4.15 -8.51
N SER A 224 14.92 -4.61 -7.36
CA SER A 224 14.43 -5.99 -7.17
C SER A 224 13.20 -6.31 -8.03
N SER A 225 12.41 -5.30 -8.39
CA SER A 225 11.28 -5.38 -9.32
C SER A 225 11.68 -5.39 -10.80
N ALA A 226 12.95 -5.10 -11.14
CA ALA A 226 13.40 -4.96 -12.52
C ALA A 226 13.38 -6.29 -13.27
N THR A 227 12.44 -6.46 -14.19
CA THR A 227 12.26 -7.71 -14.96
C THR A 227 12.84 -7.66 -16.37
N ARG A 228 13.21 -6.45 -16.84
CA ARG A 228 13.66 -6.23 -18.23
C ARG A 228 15.11 -6.61 -18.51
N GLY A 229 15.86 -7.03 -17.52
CA GLY A 229 17.24 -7.48 -17.65
C GLY A 229 18.18 -6.90 -16.61
N ALA A 230 19.43 -7.34 -16.68
CA ALA A 230 20.50 -6.92 -15.80
C ALA A 230 20.62 -5.39 -15.66
N VAL A 231 20.83 -4.91 -14.44
CA VAL A 231 21.01 -3.49 -14.16
C VAL A 231 22.50 -3.12 -14.04
N GLN A 232 22.81 -1.88 -14.32
CA GLN A 232 24.14 -1.30 -14.10
C GLN A 232 23.96 -0.08 -13.21
N ILE A 233 24.42 -0.16 -11.99
CA ILE A 233 24.27 0.88 -10.97
C ILE A 233 25.64 1.39 -10.56
N ASN A 234 25.77 2.71 -10.42
CA ASN A 234 27.00 3.32 -9.95
C ASN A 234 26.70 4.52 -9.05
N LEU A 235 26.77 4.31 -7.75
CA LEU A 235 26.53 5.34 -6.73
C LEU A 235 27.52 6.52 -6.87
N ALA A 236 28.80 6.25 -7.18
CA ALA A 236 29.80 7.31 -7.33
C ALA A 236 29.51 8.27 -8.48
N THR A 237 28.83 7.83 -9.53
CA THR A 237 28.44 8.68 -10.67
C THR A 237 26.99 9.10 -10.63
N GLY A 238 26.20 8.52 -9.75
CA GLY A 238 24.77 8.80 -9.61
C GLY A 238 23.94 8.36 -10.83
N LEU A 239 24.26 7.22 -11.44
CA LEU A 239 23.58 6.75 -12.66
C LEU A 239 23.25 5.27 -12.60
N SER A 240 22.08 4.91 -13.09
CA SER A 240 21.69 3.55 -13.36
C SER A 240 21.33 3.28 -14.83
N LYS A 241 21.26 2.01 -15.20
CA LYS A 241 20.75 1.49 -16.48
C LYS A 241 20.22 0.08 -16.29
N GLY A 242 19.16 -0.25 -17.02
CA GLY A 242 18.61 -1.59 -17.08
C GLY A 242 17.09 -1.54 -17.13
N ASP A 243 16.45 -1.07 -16.11
CA ASP A 243 15.00 -0.81 -16.12
C ASP A 243 14.64 0.61 -16.56
N GLY A 244 15.64 1.42 -16.76
CA GLY A 244 15.57 2.79 -17.23
C GLY A 244 16.96 3.41 -17.41
N HIS A 245 17.04 4.72 -17.24
CA HIS A 245 18.28 5.47 -17.16
C HIS A 245 18.11 6.50 -16.05
N ASP A 246 18.30 6.09 -14.81
CA ASP A 246 17.95 6.90 -13.67
C ASP A 246 19.13 7.72 -13.18
N SER A 247 18.81 8.83 -12.56
CA SER A 247 19.73 9.63 -11.78
C SER A 247 19.52 9.31 -10.30
N ILE A 248 20.54 8.78 -9.64
CA ILE A 248 20.48 8.33 -8.25
C ILE A 248 21.43 9.15 -7.36
N THR A 249 20.92 9.65 -6.25
CA THR A 249 21.70 10.47 -5.29
C THR A 249 21.27 10.17 -3.86
N GLY A 250 22.18 10.29 -2.89
CA GLY A 250 21.83 10.15 -1.48
C GLY A 250 21.63 8.73 -0.97
N PHE A 251 21.95 7.71 -1.76
CA PHE A 251 21.82 6.30 -1.33
C PHE A 251 23.17 5.74 -0.87
N GLU A 252 23.15 4.98 0.20
CA GLU A 252 24.27 4.20 0.71
C GLU A 252 24.20 2.75 0.26
N ASP A 253 23.01 2.22 0.11
CA ASP A 253 22.78 0.80 -0.11
C ASP A 253 22.06 0.54 -1.44
N VAL A 254 22.30 -0.64 -2.03
CA VAL A 254 21.75 -1.03 -3.33
C VAL A 254 21.24 -2.45 -3.26
N VAL A 255 20.04 -2.67 -3.76
CA VAL A 255 19.51 -3.99 -4.09
C VAL A 255 19.41 -4.12 -5.61
N GLY A 256 20.09 -5.11 -6.17
CA GLY A 256 20.08 -5.43 -7.60
C GLY A 256 18.81 -6.11 -8.07
N SER A 257 18.83 -6.49 -9.34
CA SER A 257 17.72 -7.18 -10.00
C SER A 257 17.82 -8.72 -9.86
N PRO A 258 16.81 -9.48 -10.27
CA PRO A 258 16.93 -10.93 -10.36
C PRO A 258 17.80 -11.43 -11.54
N GLN A 259 18.76 -10.66 -12.02
CA GLN A 259 19.66 -11.00 -13.14
C GLN A 259 21.07 -10.53 -12.85
N GLY A 260 22.06 -11.02 -13.60
CA GLY A 260 23.48 -10.72 -13.38
C GLY A 260 23.85 -9.25 -13.58
N ASP A 261 24.02 -8.53 -12.50
CA ASP A 261 24.13 -7.10 -12.41
C ASP A 261 25.58 -6.57 -12.34
N ASN A 262 25.73 -5.27 -12.53
CA ASN A 262 27.00 -4.59 -12.30
C ASN A 262 26.78 -3.38 -11.38
N ILE A 263 27.14 -3.55 -10.11
CA ILE A 263 26.90 -2.57 -9.06
C ILE A 263 28.21 -2.01 -8.54
N VAL A 264 28.31 -0.70 -8.50
CA VAL A 264 29.49 0.02 -8.01
C VAL A 264 29.07 1.02 -6.93
N GLY A 265 29.59 0.84 -5.74
CA GLY A 265 29.46 1.77 -4.62
C GLY A 265 30.23 3.09 -4.83
N ASP A 266 30.28 3.90 -3.82
CA ASP A 266 30.96 5.20 -3.87
C ASP A 266 32.21 5.29 -2.96
N GLY A 267 32.38 6.35 -2.19
CA GLY A 267 33.50 6.56 -1.25
C GLY A 267 33.08 6.43 0.22
N GLY A 268 31.82 6.27 0.49
CA GLY A 268 31.22 6.00 1.80
C GLY A 268 31.08 4.51 2.09
N PRO A 269 30.63 4.13 3.28
CA PRO A 269 30.26 2.75 3.57
C PRO A 269 28.99 2.36 2.81
N ASN A 270 29.07 1.32 1.98
CA ASN A 270 27.93 0.82 1.21
C ASN A 270 27.62 -0.63 1.54
N GLN A 271 26.35 -1.00 1.42
CA GLN A 271 25.90 -2.37 1.37
C GLN A 271 25.36 -2.66 -0.02
N LEU A 272 26.02 -3.55 -0.76
CA LEU A 272 25.68 -3.87 -2.13
C LEU A 272 25.18 -5.31 -2.19
N ASP A 273 23.93 -5.47 -2.59
CA ASP A 273 23.27 -6.73 -2.80
C ASP A 273 23.09 -6.98 -4.30
N GLY A 274 23.70 -8.04 -4.83
CA GLY A 274 23.58 -8.41 -6.23
C GLY A 274 22.20 -8.97 -6.56
N GLY A 275 21.57 -9.64 -5.60
CA GLY A 275 20.33 -10.37 -5.84
C GLY A 275 20.60 -11.76 -6.42
N VAL A 276 19.73 -12.19 -7.34
CA VAL A 276 19.90 -13.45 -8.07
C VAL A 276 20.59 -13.17 -9.39
N GLY A 277 21.67 -13.90 -9.69
CA GLY A 277 22.36 -13.69 -10.97
C GLY A 277 23.86 -13.92 -10.86
N ASP A 278 24.57 -13.79 -11.96
CA ASP A 278 26.02 -13.75 -11.96
C ASP A 278 26.47 -12.27 -11.87
N ASP A 279 26.67 -11.78 -10.65
CA ASP A 279 26.82 -10.36 -10.36
C ASP A 279 28.28 -9.87 -10.33
N THR A 280 28.46 -8.59 -10.59
CA THR A 280 29.74 -7.93 -10.45
C THR A 280 29.60 -6.74 -9.50
N LEU A 281 30.08 -6.89 -8.29
CA LEU A 281 29.99 -5.90 -7.22
C LEU A 281 31.36 -5.26 -6.97
N ASN A 282 31.38 -3.95 -6.81
CA ASN A 282 32.59 -3.21 -6.48
C ASN A 282 32.26 -2.13 -5.43
N GLY A 283 32.74 -2.29 -4.21
CA GLY A 283 32.48 -1.35 -3.12
C GLY A 283 33.00 0.07 -3.34
N GLY A 284 34.02 0.24 -4.22
CA GLY A 284 34.61 1.58 -4.44
C GLY A 284 35.65 1.90 -3.39
N GLY A 285 35.24 2.52 -2.31
CA GLY A 285 36.13 2.81 -1.18
C GLY A 285 35.32 3.31 -0.01
N GLY A 286 35.56 2.78 1.15
CA GLY A 286 34.72 3.06 2.34
C GLY A 286 34.91 1.98 3.37
N GLY A 287 33.86 1.40 3.83
CA GLY A 287 33.86 0.26 4.71
C GLY A 287 32.73 -0.68 4.26
N ASP A 288 32.82 -1.12 3.03
CA ASP A 288 31.72 -1.69 2.27
C ASP A 288 31.50 -3.16 2.56
N GLU A 289 30.26 -3.60 2.42
CA GLU A 289 29.83 -4.99 2.51
C GLU A 289 29.18 -5.42 1.19
N ALA A 290 29.51 -6.63 0.72
CA ALA A 290 28.92 -7.21 -0.48
C ALA A 290 28.19 -8.50 -0.18
N PHE A 291 27.04 -8.63 -0.80
CA PHE A 291 26.25 -9.85 -0.89
C PHE A 291 26.10 -10.16 -2.37
N GLY A 292 26.79 -11.19 -2.85
CA GLY A 292 26.64 -11.62 -4.22
C GLY A 292 25.28 -12.21 -4.50
N GLY A 293 24.72 -12.94 -3.53
CA GLY A 293 23.48 -13.66 -3.71
C GLY A 293 23.65 -15.00 -4.41
N PRO A 294 22.57 -15.62 -4.90
CA PRO A 294 22.63 -16.84 -5.70
C PRO A 294 23.19 -16.59 -7.10
N GLY A 295 24.42 -17.06 -7.36
CA GLY A 295 25.07 -16.91 -8.67
C GLY A 295 26.56 -17.23 -8.65
N THR A 296 27.25 -16.78 -9.68
CA THR A 296 28.72 -16.77 -9.73
C THR A 296 29.19 -15.33 -9.70
N ASP A 297 29.42 -14.82 -8.50
CA ASP A 297 29.58 -13.39 -8.28
C ASP A 297 31.04 -12.98 -8.19
N ALA A 298 31.34 -11.80 -8.72
CA ALA A 298 32.65 -11.20 -8.68
C ALA A 298 32.63 -9.93 -7.82
N CYS A 299 33.16 -10.03 -6.60
CA CYS A 299 33.24 -8.91 -5.68
C CYS A 299 34.64 -8.36 -5.56
N SER A 300 34.76 -7.06 -5.35
CA SER A 300 36.05 -6.36 -5.19
C SER A 300 35.90 -5.12 -4.31
N ASN A 301 36.98 -4.81 -3.54
CA ASN A 301 37.06 -3.63 -2.69
C ASN A 301 36.07 -3.60 -1.49
N PHE A 302 35.84 -4.72 -0.85
CA PHE A 302 35.02 -4.84 0.34
C PHE A 302 35.84 -5.18 1.58
N ILE A 303 35.36 -4.75 2.76
CA ILE A 303 35.89 -5.22 4.06
C ILE A 303 35.23 -6.55 4.50
N ALA A 304 34.03 -6.81 4.04
CA ALA A 304 33.33 -8.06 4.22
C ALA A 304 32.72 -8.49 2.88
N GLU A 305 33.09 -9.68 2.42
CA GLU A 305 32.55 -10.29 1.21
C GLU A 305 31.77 -11.54 1.62
N ARG A 306 30.49 -11.59 1.29
CA ARG A 306 29.63 -12.74 1.54
C ARG A 306 29.04 -13.20 0.21
N SER A 307 28.99 -14.49 -0.02
CA SER A 307 28.53 -15.09 -1.27
C SER A 307 29.26 -14.60 -2.52
N CYS A 308 30.51 -14.14 -2.37
CA CYS A 308 31.35 -13.68 -3.48
C CYS A 308 32.43 -14.71 -3.82
N GLY A 309 32.63 -14.99 -5.08
CA GLY A 309 33.63 -15.93 -5.59
C GLY A 309 33.00 -17.03 -6.46
N PRO A 310 33.83 -17.89 -7.08
CA PRO A 310 33.32 -19.05 -7.77
C PRO A 310 32.83 -20.06 -6.73
N GLU A 311 31.76 -19.71 -6.06
CA GLU A 311 31.03 -20.73 -5.33
C GLU A 311 30.53 -21.74 -6.36
N VAL A 312 30.56 -23.02 -5.98
CA VAL A 312 29.74 -24.01 -6.66
C VAL A 312 28.31 -23.57 -6.29
N GLY A 313 27.84 -22.58 -7.06
CA GLY A 313 26.61 -21.87 -6.75
C GLY A 313 25.49 -22.86 -6.56
N PRO A 314 24.61 -22.59 -5.62
CA PRO A 314 23.33 -23.26 -5.63
C PRO A 314 22.69 -23.00 -7.01
N PRO A 315 21.97 -23.99 -7.53
CA PRO A 315 21.23 -23.83 -8.78
C PRO A 315 20.31 -22.61 -8.68
N ALA A 316 19.83 -22.12 -9.82
CA ALA A 316 18.84 -21.03 -9.95
C ALA A 316 17.54 -21.21 -9.12
N SER A 317 17.53 -22.07 -8.15
CA SER A 317 16.50 -22.44 -7.20
C SER A 317 16.89 -22.10 -5.75
N SER A 318 17.43 -20.92 -5.49
CA SER A 318 17.85 -20.55 -4.14
C SER A 318 17.23 -19.24 -3.68
N ALA A 319 16.56 -19.29 -2.55
CA ALA A 319 16.01 -18.11 -1.90
C ALA A 319 17.05 -17.37 -1.04
N TYR A 320 16.75 -16.15 -0.69
CA TYR A 320 17.66 -15.24 -0.02
C TYR A 320 16.94 -14.39 1.03
N ALA A 321 17.56 -14.08 2.15
CA ALA A 321 16.94 -13.31 3.22
C ALA A 321 17.91 -12.30 3.84
N ILE A 322 17.51 -11.04 3.90
CA ILE A 322 18.22 -9.93 4.53
C ILE A 322 17.38 -9.37 5.66
N LEU A 323 18.04 -9.02 6.76
CA LEU A 323 17.47 -8.19 7.81
C LEU A 323 18.12 -6.81 7.75
N ASN A 324 17.41 -5.83 7.26
CA ASN A 324 17.84 -4.45 7.34
C ASN A 324 17.60 -3.91 8.75
N GLN A 325 18.67 -3.51 9.43
CA GLN A 325 18.61 -2.97 10.79
C GLN A 325 18.80 -1.46 10.73
N GLY A 326 17.70 -0.72 10.64
CA GLY A 326 17.66 0.74 10.80
C GLY A 326 17.55 1.15 12.26
N LEU A 327 17.80 2.42 12.57
CA LEU A 327 17.69 2.96 13.92
C LEU A 327 16.21 3.13 14.35
N ASP A 328 15.27 3.15 13.42
CA ASP A 328 13.86 3.44 13.65
C ASP A 328 12.88 2.38 13.10
N GLY A 329 13.37 1.33 12.49
CA GLY A 329 12.51 0.23 12.03
C GLY A 329 13.31 -0.82 11.29
N ASP A 330 13.21 -2.06 11.75
CA ASP A 330 13.89 -3.14 11.06
C ASP A 330 12.95 -3.74 10.02
N SER A 331 13.39 -3.85 8.79
CA SER A 331 12.67 -4.58 7.74
C SER A 331 13.33 -5.93 7.47
N LEU A 332 12.52 -6.95 7.26
CA LEU A 332 12.95 -8.26 6.81
C LEU A 332 12.58 -8.40 5.33
N VAL A 333 13.59 -8.39 4.47
CA VAL A 333 13.40 -8.57 3.03
C VAL A 333 13.79 -10.00 2.66
N ILE A 334 12.90 -10.69 1.97
CA ILE A 334 13.09 -12.07 1.52
C ILE A 334 12.81 -12.13 0.04
N GLN A 335 13.78 -12.59 -0.72
CA GLN A 335 13.65 -12.78 -2.16
C GLN A 335 13.70 -14.27 -2.47
N GLY A 336 12.72 -14.77 -3.20
CA GLY A 336 12.71 -16.10 -3.78
C GLY A 336 13.64 -16.20 -4.99
N SER A 337 13.68 -17.36 -5.60
CA SER A 337 14.55 -17.68 -6.72
C SER A 337 13.84 -17.55 -8.08
N GLN A 338 14.53 -17.97 -9.13
CA GLN A 338 13.94 -18.15 -10.48
C GLN A 338 13.23 -19.49 -10.66
N GLY A 339 12.99 -20.24 -9.61
CA GLY A 339 12.33 -21.55 -9.63
C GLY A 339 11.44 -21.70 -8.42
N SER A 340 10.62 -22.73 -8.37
CA SER A 340 9.61 -22.93 -7.32
C SER A 340 10.20 -23.01 -5.92
N ASP A 341 9.81 -22.11 -5.06
CA ASP A 341 10.23 -21.97 -3.68
C ASP A 341 9.13 -22.40 -2.68
N ASP A 342 9.53 -22.76 -1.46
CA ASP A 342 8.63 -23.09 -0.35
C ASP A 342 9.12 -22.33 0.90
N LEU A 343 8.84 -21.03 0.90
CA LEU A 343 9.31 -20.09 1.89
C LEU A 343 8.43 -20.09 3.13
N HIS A 344 9.02 -20.37 4.28
CA HIS A 344 8.38 -20.26 5.57
C HIS A 344 9.05 -19.19 6.42
N ILE A 345 8.31 -18.15 6.76
CA ILE A 345 8.74 -17.04 7.59
C ILE A 345 8.15 -17.22 8.99
N GLY A 346 8.99 -17.45 9.98
CA GLY A 346 8.58 -17.66 11.36
C GLY A 346 9.34 -16.81 12.35
N ARG A 347 8.86 -16.75 13.59
CA ARG A 347 9.48 -16.02 14.67
C ARG A 347 9.70 -16.89 15.91
N GLY A 348 10.96 -17.07 16.29
CA GLY A 348 11.35 -17.63 17.58
C GLY A 348 11.42 -16.55 18.67
N PRO A 349 11.76 -16.94 19.92
CA PRO A 349 11.84 -16.00 21.04
C PRO A 349 12.87 -14.88 20.87
N THR A 350 13.90 -15.08 20.07
CA THR A 350 15.04 -14.17 19.94
C THR A 350 15.51 -13.95 18.51
N ALA A 351 14.87 -14.58 17.53
CA ALA A 351 15.29 -14.51 16.13
C ALA A 351 14.15 -14.83 15.18
N TRP A 352 14.20 -14.26 14.02
CA TRP A 352 13.40 -14.67 12.85
C TRP A 352 13.98 -15.94 12.25
N SER A 353 13.15 -16.75 11.68
CA SER A 353 13.55 -17.99 11.00
C SER A 353 12.93 -18.04 9.61
N ILE A 354 13.77 -18.12 8.61
CA ILE A 354 13.36 -18.28 7.22
C ILE A 354 13.85 -19.64 6.75
N SER A 355 12.97 -20.43 6.16
CA SER A 355 13.32 -21.72 5.56
C SER A 355 12.68 -21.90 4.19
N ASN A 356 13.32 -22.69 3.35
CA ASN A 356 12.87 -23.01 2.01
C ASN A 356 13.06 -24.51 1.73
N ASN A 357 12.41 -25.05 0.71
CA ASN A 357 12.66 -26.40 0.21
C ASN A 357 14.03 -26.52 -0.49
N GLY A 358 14.51 -25.42 -1.10
CA GLY A 358 15.83 -25.22 -1.66
C GLY A 358 16.80 -24.51 -0.70
N PRO A 359 18.02 -24.20 -1.14
CA PRO A 359 18.95 -23.40 -0.35
C PRO A 359 18.40 -22.01 -0.07
N VAL A 360 18.57 -21.54 1.18
CA VAL A 360 18.35 -20.15 1.58
C VAL A 360 19.67 -19.57 2.05
N PHE A 361 19.99 -18.38 1.58
CA PHE A 361 21.21 -17.68 1.95
C PHE A 361 20.89 -16.53 2.91
N ALA A 362 21.76 -16.40 3.90
CA ALA A 362 21.68 -15.29 4.85
C ALA A 362 22.39 -14.07 4.31
N GLY A 363 21.66 -12.99 4.10
CA GLY A 363 22.21 -11.65 3.97
C GLY A 363 22.48 -11.02 5.34
N ASP A 364 22.57 -9.71 5.38
CA ASP A 364 22.98 -8.98 6.59
C ASP A 364 22.02 -9.15 7.76
N GLY A 365 22.55 -9.03 8.95
CA GLY A 365 21.80 -9.30 10.18
C GLY A 365 21.39 -10.75 10.37
N CYS A 366 21.56 -11.61 9.37
CA CYS A 366 21.15 -13.00 9.38
C CYS A 366 22.32 -13.97 9.42
N SER A 367 22.07 -15.23 9.66
CA SER A 367 23.08 -16.29 9.61
C SER A 367 22.47 -17.62 9.15
N ASN A 368 23.19 -18.34 8.30
CA ASN A 368 22.80 -19.67 7.90
C ASN A 368 22.84 -20.63 9.10
N VAL A 369 21.71 -21.26 9.41
CA VAL A 369 21.60 -22.29 10.48
C VAL A 369 21.47 -23.71 9.90
N GLY A 370 21.36 -23.80 8.58
CA GLY A 370 21.30 -25.02 7.80
C GLY A 370 21.42 -24.71 6.31
N PRO A 371 21.48 -25.70 5.43
CA PRO A 371 21.54 -25.46 3.99
C PRO A 371 20.28 -24.81 3.44
N ASN A 372 19.16 -24.96 4.11
CA ASN A 372 17.84 -24.52 3.70
C ASN A 372 17.18 -23.67 4.78
N ALA A 373 17.96 -23.05 5.64
CA ALA A 373 17.41 -22.24 6.73
C ALA A 373 18.36 -21.14 7.20
N VAL A 374 17.78 -19.98 7.43
CA VAL A 374 18.43 -18.76 7.90
C VAL A 374 17.80 -18.32 9.22
N SER A 375 18.60 -17.77 10.11
CA SER A 375 18.15 -17.13 11.34
C SER A 375 18.64 -15.70 11.40
N CYS A 376 17.73 -14.76 11.63
CA CYS A 376 18.00 -13.34 11.72
C CYS A 376 17.77 -12.88 13.16
N PRO A 377 18.83 -12.79 14.00
CA PRO A 377 18.70 -12.42 15.42
C PRO A 377 18.60 -10.90 15.59
N GLY A 378 17.89 -10.47 16.61
CA GLY A 378 18.09 -9.15 17.18
C GLY A 378 16.94 -8.17 17.10
N VAL A 379 15.88 -8.42 16.35
CA VAL A 379 14.79 -7.45 16.24
C VAL A 379 13.54 -7.90 16.95
N PRO A 380 13.01 -7.10 17.90
CA PRO A 380 11.79 -7.45 18.61
C PRO A 380 10.56 -7.51 17.70
N SER A 381 10.52 -6.68 16.66
CA SER A 381 9.44 -6.65 15.67
C SER A 381 9.92 -5.82 14.47
N PRO A 382 10.17 -6.37 13.28
CA PRO A 382 10.34 -5.51 12.11
C PRO A 382 9.04 -4.76 11.87
N ALA A 383 9.16 -3.52 11.47
CA ALA A 383 8.02 -2.70 11.07
C ALA A 383 7.40 -3.27 9.79
N LEU A 384 8.23 -3.84 8.90
CA LEU A 384 7.80 -4.36 7.60
C LEU A 384 8.51 -5.67 7.25
N ILE A 385 7.76 -6.62 6.72
CA ILE A 385 8.26 -7.86 6.10
C ILE A 385 7.90 -7.81 4.62
N VAL A 386 8.89 -7.77 3.75
CA VAL A 386 8.71 -7.80 2.31
C VAL A 386 9.18 -9.14 1.77
N VAL A 387 8.33 -9.81 1.02
CA VAL A 387 8.65 -11.11 0.40
C VAL A 387 8.31 -11.07 -1.06
N THR A 388 9.24 -11.45 -1.92
CA THR A 388 9.00 -11.69 -3.35
C THR A 388 9.25 -13.14 -3.66
N GLY A 389 8.33 -13.81 -4.35
CA GLY A 389 8.47 -15.21 -4.77
C GLY A 389 9.52 -15.38 -5.86
N GLY A 390 9.44 -14.57 -6.89
CA GLY A 390 10.29 -14.66 -8.06
C GLY A 390 9.56 -15.31 -9.24
N ASN A 391 10.24 -16.11 -10.05
CA ASN A 391 9.57 -16.90 -11.08
C ASN A 391 9.39 -18.34 -10.59
N GLY A 392 8.33 -18.99 -10.98
CA GLY A 392 8.05 -20.38 -10.64
C GLY A 392 6.80 -20.51 -9.80
N ASP A 393 6.37 -21.73 -9.53
CA ASP A 393 5.19 -21.96 -8.69
C ASP A 393 5.65 -21.96 -7.22
N ASP A 394 5.42 -20.88 -6.51
CA ASP A 394 5.96 -20.62 -5.17
C ASP A 394 4.93 -20.90 -4.06
N ALA A 395 5.43 -21.30 -2.89
CA ALA A 395 4.66 -21.42 -1.67
C ALA A 395 5.28 -20.52 -0.60
N ILE A 396 4.59 -19.44 -0.23
CA ILE A 396 5.07 -18.46 0.75
C ILE A 396 4.13 -18.45 1.94
N THR A 397 4.67 -18.71 3.12
CA THR A 397 3.87 -18.79 4.35
C THR A 397 4.48 -17.96 5.46
N VAL A 398 3.69 -17.06 6.00
CA VAL A 398 3.97 -16.29 7.21
C VAL A 398 3.31 -16.98 8.41
N ASP A 399 4.11 -17.30 9.43
CA ASP A 399 3.63 -18.04 10.61
C ASP A 399 2.67 -17.15 11.43
N PRO A 400 1.48 -17.65 11.83
CA PRO A 400 0.53 -16.90 12.66
C PRO A 400 1.07 -16.47 14.04
N SER A 401 2.24 -16.92 14.46
CA SER A 401 2.90 -16.45 15.69
C SER A 401 3.57 -15.07 15.52
N ILE A 402 3.67 -14.58 14.29
CA ILE A 402 4.14 -13.23 14.00
C ILE A 402 3.10 -12.24 14.52
N PRO A 403 3.51 -11.21 15.29
CA PRO A 403 2.55 -10.26 15.86
C PRO A 403 1.72 -9.54 14.82
N ALA A 404 0.45 -9.32 15.08
CA ALA A 404 -0.47 -8.55 14.22
C ALA A 404 -0.02 -7.09 13.95
N SER A 405 0.98 -6.60 14.69
CA SER A 405 1.58 -5.28 14.43
C SER A 405 2.68 -5.30 13.37
N ALA A 406 3.10 -6.47 12.90
CA ALA A 406 4.05 -6.57 11.81
C ALA A 406 3.26 -6.45 10.50
N LYS A 407 3.60 -5.47 9.68
CA LYS A 407 3.05 -5.34 8.32
C LYS A 407 3.75 -6.33 7.40
N VAL A 408 3.01 -7.08 6.62
CA VAL A 408 3.56 -8.04 5.67
C VAL A 408 3.11 -7.67 4.27
N ARG A 409 4.05 -7.62 3.35
CA ARG A 409 3.78 -7.51 1.93
C ARG A 409 4.41 -8.67 1.20
N ILE A 410 3.63 -9.36 0.41
CA ILE A 410 4.10 -10.52 -0.37
C ILE A 410 3.66 -10.34 -1.82
N ASN A 411 4.60 -10.49 -2.74
CA ASN A 411 4.35 -10.55 -4.17
C ASN A 411 4.83 -11.92 -4.70
N GLY A 412 3.92 -12.69 -5.31
CA GLY A 412 4.25 -13.98 -5.93
C GLY A 412 5.13 -13.83 -7.16
N ASN A 413 4.92 -12.78 -7.94
CA ASN A 413 5.44 -12.52 -9.27
C ASN A 413 4.96 -13.55 -10.30
N GLY A 414 5.82 -14.43 -10.83
CA GLY A 414 5.48 -15.24 -11.98
C GLY A 414 5.39 -16.73 -11.72
N GLY A 415 4.25 -17.32 -11.97
CA GLY A 415 3.98 -18.73 -11.75
C GLY A 415 2.61 -18.97 -11.15
N SER A 416 2.36 -20.15 -10.61
CA SER A 416 1.12 -20.43 -9.88
C SER A 416 1.43 -20.53 -8.40
N ASP A 417 1.20 -19.47 -7.69
CA ASP A 417 1.71 -19.25 -6.35
C ASP A 417 0.68 -19.58 -5.25
N THR A 418 1.19 -19.89 -4.07
CA THR A 418 0.37 -20.03 -2.87
C THR A 418 0.94 -19.14 -1.79
N ILE A 419 0.27 -18.05 -1.50
CA ILE A 419 0.69 -17.02 -0.56
C ILE A 419 -0.21 -17.05 0.67
N THR A 420 0.41 -17.07 1.84
CA THR A 420 -0.32 -17.08 3.12
C THR A 420 0.25 -16.01 4.03
N GLY A 421 -0.56 -15.00 4.32
CA GLY A 421 -0.28 -13.90 5.24
C GLY A 421 -0.27 -14.30 6.70
N GLY A 422 -0.13 -13.33 7.57
CA GLY A 422 0.02 -13.50 9.01
C GLY A 422 -1.27 -13.35 9.81
N ALA A 423 -1.20 -12.54 10.85
CA ALA A 423 -2.32 -12.20 11.73
C ALA A 423 -2.53 -10.68 11.81
N GLY A 424 -1.81 -9.90 11.04
CA GLY A 424 -1.88 -8.45 10.92
C GLY A 424 -2.51 -8.06 9.59
N ASP A 425 -2.61 -6.77 9.35
CA ASP A 425 -3.13 -6.22 8.11
C ASP A 425 -2.06 -6.35 7.01
N ASP A 426 -2.28 -7.28 6.10
CA ASP A 426 -1.30 -7.73 5.12
C ASP A 426 -1.68 -7.28 3.69
N VAL A 427 -0.67 -7.09 2.83
CA VAL A 427 -0.86 -6.85 1.40
C VAL A 427 -0.30 -8.04 0.63
N LEU A 428 -1.16 -8.76 -0.08
CA LEU A 428 -0.81 -9.95 -0.85
C LEU A 428 -1.11 -9.71 -2.33
N GLU A 429 -0.11 -9.90 -3.17
CA GLU A 429 -0.19 -9.71 -4.61
C GLU A 429 0.11 -11.03 -5.31
N ALA A 430 -0.75 -11.48 -6.23
CA ALA A 430 -0.53 -12.68 -7.02
C ALA A 430 0.71 -12.51 -7.92
N GLY A 431 0.73 -11.45 -8.72
CA GLY A 431 1.84 -11.07 -9.58
C GLY A 431 1.80 -9.59 -9.95
N GLU A 432 2.80 -9.12 -10.67
CA GLU A 432 2.85 -7.73 -11.12
C GLU A 432 2.09 -7.55 -12.45
N ASN A 433 1.03 -6.75 -12.43
CA ASN A 433 0.24 -6.42 -13.63
C ASN A 433 1.01 -5.58 -14.68
N TYR A 434 2.23 -5.13 -14.40
CA TYR A 434 2.96 -4.17 -15.23
C TYR A 434 4.04 -4.78 -16.13
N HIS A 435 4.46 -6.03 -15.91
CA HIS A 435 5.67 -6.59 -16.56
C HIS A 435 5.48 -7.76 -17.54
N GLY A 436 4.26 -8.09 -17.92
CA GLY A 436 3.96 -9.15 -18.87
C GLY A 436 2.80 -10.02 -18.40
N PRO A 437 2.23 -10.85 -19.25
CA PRO A 437 1.16 -11.71 -18.80
C PRO A 437 1.75 -12.80 -17.90
N ASP A 438 1.79 -12.57 -16.62
CA ASP A 438 1.62 -13.68 -15.71
C ASP A 438 0.21 -14.20 -15.93
N ASN A 439 0.07 -15.49 -16.08
CA ASN A 439 -1.21 -16.15 -16.23
C ASN A 439 -1.23 -17.35 -15.26
N GLY A 440 -0.57 -17.19 -14.13
CA GLY A 440 -0.61 -18.13 -13.03
C GLY A 440 -2.03 -18.39 -12.53
N ASN A 441 -2.23 -19.39 -11.71
CA ASN A 441 -3.48 -19.55 -10.99
C ASN A 441 -3.12 -19.56 -9.51
N ASP A 442 -3.26 -18.45 -8.87
CA ASP A 442 -2.69 -18.18 -7.56
C ASP A 442 -3.68 -18.43 -6.44
N THR A 443 -3.14 -18.65 -5.24
CA THR A 443 -3.95 -18.75 -4.02
C THR A 443 -3.38 -17.82 -2.98
N LEU A 444 -4.15 -16.79 -2.64
CA LEU A 444 -3.82 -15.79 -1.64
C LEU A 444 -4.71 -15.98 -0.42
N ILE A 445 -4.12 -16.05 0.76
CA ILE A 445 -4.83 -16.26 2.03
C ILE A 445 -4.34 -15.23 3.03
N GLY A 446 -5.18 -14.24 3.39
CA GLY A 446 -4.85 -13.20 4.38
C GLY A 446 -4.72 -13.74 5.79
N ASN A 447 -5.60 -14.58 6.24
CA ASN A 447 -5.83 -15.14 7.57
C ASN A 447 -6.52 -14.16 8.52
N GLY A 448 -5.85 -13.19 9.08
CA GLY A 448 -6.48 -12.31 10.06
C GLY A 448 -5.81 -10.96 10.13
N GLY A 449 -6.60 -9.94 10.24
CA GLY A 449 -6.30 -8.55 10.01
C GLY A 449 -7.25 -8.01 8.96
N SER A 450 -7.09 -6.77 8.57
CA SER A 450 -7.81 -6.21 7.42
C SER A 450 -6.86 -6.24 6.23
N ASP A 451 -7.00 -7.27 5.40
CA ASP A 451 -6.03 -7.60 4.37
C ASP A 451 -6.42 -7.03 2.99
N VAL A 452 -5.43 -6.75 2.16
CA VAL A 452 -5.64 -6.38 0.76
C VAL A 452 -5.02 -7.44 -0.14
N LEU A 453 -5.86 -8.10 -0.94
CA LEU A 453 -5.47 -9.20 -1.82
C LEU A 453 -5.69 -8.79 -3.28
N TYR A 454 -4.64 -8.78 -4.08
CA TYR A 454 -4.69 -8.43 -5.49
C TYR A 454 -4.54 -9.65 -6.38
N ALA A 455 -5.55 -9.89 -7.22
CA ALA A 455 -5.46 -10.86 -8.30
C ALA A 455 -4.70 -10.28 -9.50
N ASP A 456 -4.09 -11.16 -10.27
CA ASP A 456 -3.49 -10.86 -11.57
C ASP A 456 -4.22 -11.60 -12.72
N PRO A 457 -3.71 -11.61 -13.98
CA PRO A 457 -4.32 -12.42 -15.04
C PRO A 457 -4.09 -13.92 -14.83
N GLY A 458 -5.06 -14.63 -14.32
CA GLY A 458 -5.05 -16.06 -14.03
C GLY A 458 -6.44 -16.52 -13.57
N ALA A 459 -6.54 -17.66 -12.93
CA ALA A 459 -7.75 -18.10 -12.24
C ALA A 459 -7.43 -18.22 -10.74
N ASP A 460 -7.44 -17.11 -10.07
CA ASP A 460 -6.93 -16.99 -8.70
C ASP A 460 -7.98 -17.28 -7.65
N ASN A 461 -7.49 -17.68 -6.49
CA ASN A 461 -8.33 -17.93 -5.33
C ASN A 461 -7.89 -16.99 -4.19
N LEU A 462 -8.69 -15.97 -3.90
CA LEU A 462 -8.46 -14.98 -2.87
C LEU A 462 -9.33 -15.30 -1.66
N VAL A 463 -8.69 -15.49 -0.52
CA VAL A 463 -9.33 -15.79 0.77
C VAL A 463 -8.87 -14.72 1.78
N GLY A 464 -9.73 -13.77 2.11
CA GLY A 464 -9.41 -12.70 3.07
C GLY A 464 -9.11 -13.28 4.44
N GLY A 465 -10.09 -13.87 5.09
CA GLY A 465 -9.89 -14.52 6.37
C GLY A 465 -10.75 -13.89 7.46
N ALA A 466 -10.16 -13.35 8.50
CA ALA A 466 -10.91 -12.73 9.57
C ALA A 466 -10.48 -11.26 9.72
N GLY A 467 -11.36 -10.36 9.46
CA GLY A 467 -11.15 -8.92 9.43
C GLY A 467 -12.03 -8.30 8.37
N ASN A 468 -11.76 -7.08 7.99
CA ASN A 468 -12.48 -6.43 6.91
C ASN A 468 -11.55 -6.38 5.70
N ASP A 469 -11.75 -7.29 4.78
CA ASP A 469 -10.79 -7.57 3.72
C ASP A 469 -11.21 -6.94 2.38
N LEU A 470 -10.22 -6.49 1.61
CA LEU A 470 -10.40 -6.00 0.26
C LEU A 470 -9.81 -6.98 -0.76
N LEU A 471 -10.65 -7.59 -1.57
CA LEU A 471 -10.27 -8.53 -2.61
C LEU A 471 -10.41 -7.87 -3.98
N VAL A 472 -9.29 -7.56 -4.61
CA VAL A 472 -9.23 -6.73 -5.82
C VAL A 472 -9.05 -7.61 -7.05
N SER A 473 -9.95 -7.48 -8.00
CA SER A 473 -9.88 -8.19 -9.27
C SER A 473 -8.78 -7.61 -10.18
N SER A 474 -8.21 -8.45 -11.03
CA SER A 474 -7.31 -8.01 -12.09
C SER A 474 -8.03 -7.08 -13.09
N VAL A 475 -7.24 -6.33 -13.87
CA VAL A 475 -7.75 -5.52 -14.99
C VAL A 475 -8.43 -6.38 -16.05
N ALA A 476 -7.95 -7.63 -16.23
CA ALA A 476 -8.50 -8.60 -17.14
C ALA A 476 -9.64 -9.38 -16.46
N VAL A 477 -10.86 -9.12 -16.82
CA VAL A 477 -12.04 -9.84 -16.34
C VAL A 477 -12.30 -11.13 -17.13
N CYS A 478 -13.08 -12.08 -16.59
CA CYS A 478 -13.32 -13.40 -17.17
C CYS A 478 -12.17 -14.40 -16.99
N GLN A 479 -11.47 -14.32 -15.92
CA GLN A 479 -10.36 -15.23 -15.62
C GLN A 479 -10.80 -16.44 -14.77
N GLY A 480 -11.92 -16.32 -14.06
CA GLY A 480 -12.46 -17.38 -13.21
C GLY A 480 -11.92 -17.33 -11.78
N HIS A 481 -11.65 -16.15 -11.30
CA HIS A 481 -11.23 -15.93 -9.91
C HIS A 481 -12.28 -16.39 -8.91
N THR A 482 -11.84 -16.72 -7.71
CA THR A 482 -12.72 -17.02 -6.57
C THR A 482 -12.42 -16.04 -5.44
N TYR A 483 -13.46 -15.39 -4.91
CA TYR A 483 -13.36 -14.41 -3.83
C TYR A 483 -14.13 -14.89 -2.61
N ASP A 484 -13.42 -15.15 -1.52
CA ASP A 484 -13.97 -15.56 -0.21
C ASP A 484 -13.46 -14.57 0.86
N GLY A 485 -14.28 -13.61 1.26
CA GLY A 485 -13.90 -12.64 2.29
C GLY A 485 -13.69 -13.31 3.63
N GLY A 486 -14.63 -14.13 4.06
CA GLY A 486 -14.54 -14.82 5.35
C GLY A 486 -15.43 -14.18 6.41
N PRO A 487 -14.99 -14.11 7.67
CA PRO A 487 -15.67 -13.38 8.74
C PRO A 487 -15.23 -11.91 8.80
N GLY A 488 -16.10 -10.99 8.49
CA GLY A 488 -15.84 -9.55 8.52
C GLY A 488 -16.88 -8.80 7.71
N ASP A 489 -16.58 -7.57 7.38
CA ASP A 489 -17.28 -6.78 6.38
C ASP A 489 -16.34 -6.67 5.16
N ASP A 490 -16.49 -7.61 4.21
CA ASP A 490 -15.52 -7.85 3.16
C ASP A 490 -15.98 -7.30 1.81
N THR A 491 -15.07 -6.74 1.04
CA THR A 491 -15.35 -6.10 -0.24
C THR A 491 -14.66 -6.84 -1.39
N VAL A 492 -15.42 -7.13 -2.45
CA VAL A 492 -14.87 -7.52 -3.75
C VAL A 492 -14.92 -6.35 -4.70
N SER A 493 -13.76 -5.91 -5.16
CA SER A 493 -13.59 -4.74 -6.01
C SER A 493 -13.23 -5.11 -7.45
N TYR A 494 -13.96 -4.55 -8.40
CA TYR A 494 -13.70 -4.58 -9.83
C TYR A 494 -13.34 -3.19 -10.38
N ALA A 495 -13.01 -2.25 -9.52
CA ALA A 495 -12.73 -0.85 -9.88
C ALA A 495 -11.60 -0.68 -10.90
N ARG A 496 -10.68 -1.65 -10.98
CA ARG A 496 -9.60 -1.65 -11.98
C ARG A 496 -10.07 -1.94 -13.41
N SER A 497 -11.30 -2.40 -13.62
CA SER A 497 -11.85 -2.78 -14.93
C SER A 497 -12.69 -1.66 -15.54
N ASN A 498 -12.73 -1.60 -16.87
CA ASN A 498 -13.67 -0.74 -17.62
C ASN A 498 -14.76 -1.57 -18.33
N ALA A 499 -14.84 -2.85 -18.02
CA ALA A 499 -15.78 -3.75 -18.70
C ALA A 499 -17.16 -3.73 -18.03
N ALA A 500 -18.21 -3.81 -18.82
CA ALA A 500 -19.57 -4.01 -18.28
C ALA A 500 -19.70 -5.36 -17.59
N LEU A 501 -20.01 -5.39 -16.32
CA LEU A 501 -20.02 -6.57 -15.49
C LEU A 501 -21.43 -7.02 -15.10
N ASN A 502 -21.53 -8.27 -14.69
CA ASN A 502 -22.68 -8.82 -13.99
C ASN A 502 -22.19 -9.64 -12.81
N VAL A 503 -22.27 -9.09 -11.62
CA VAL A 503 -21.70 -9.67 -10.40
C VAL A 503 -22.79 -9.94 -9.37
N THR A 504 -22.74 -11.12 -8.74
CA THR A 504 -23.69 -11.53 -7.72
C THR A 504 -22.99 -12.06 -6.48
N LEU A 505 -23.24 -11.49 -5.31
CA LEU A 505 -22.83 -12.03 -4.01
C LEU A 505 -23.41 -13.43 -3.77
N GLY A 506 -22.55 -14.40 -3.55
CA GLY A 506 -22.91 -15.82 -3.49
C GLY A 506 -23.21 -16.44 -4.86
N GLY A 507 -22.62 -15.88 -5.92
CA GLY A 507 -22.85 -16.30 -7.31
C GLY A 507 -21.62 -16.14 -8.20
N THR A 508 -21.81 -15.55 -9.33
CA THR A 508 -20.75 -15.37 -10.34
C THR A 508 -20.57 -13.90 -10.70
N GLY A 509 -19.36 -13.55 -11.17
CA GLY A 509 -19.00 -12.22 -11.67
C GLY A 509 -18.38 -12.27 -13.07
N GLY A 510 -18.41 -11.11 -13.75
CA GLY A 510 -17.75 -10.90 -15.03
C GLY A 510 -18.70 -10.38 -16.12
N PRO A 511 -18.19 -10.06 -17.33
CA PRO A 511 -18.98 -9.62 -18.46
C PRO A 511 -20.02 -10.63 -18.93
N ALA A 512 -21.10 -10.14 -19.54
CA ALA A 512 -22.12 -11.01 -20.11
C ALA A 512 -21.55 -11.92 -21.21
N GLY A 513 -21.67 -13.24 -21.03
CA GLY A 513 -21.15 -14.24 -21.95
C GLY A 513 -19.71 -14.66 -21.66
N CYS A 514 -19.20 -14.32 -20.52
CA CYS A 514 -17.93 -14.78 -19.97
C CYS A 514 -17.87 -16.32 -19.97
N ALA A 515 -16.81 -16.88 -20.53
CA ALA A 515 -16.64 -18.34 -20.61
C ALA A 515 -16.21 -18.95 -19.27
N THR A 516 -15.42 -18.19 -18.52
CA THR A 516 -14.92 -18.50 -17.18
C THR A 516 -15.27 -17.36 -16.21
N PRO A 517 -16.52 -17.29 -15.73
CA PRO A 517 -16.93 -16.25 -14.81
C PRO A 517 -16.27 -16.45 -13.44
N ASP A 518 -16.05 -15.35 -12.76
CA ASP A 518 -15.56 -15.36 -11.40
C ASP A 518 -16.60 -15.93 -10.42
N HIS A 519 -16.15 -16.41 -9.29
CA HIS A 519 -16.98 -16.94 -8.22
C HIS A 519 -16.88 -16.03 -6.99
N VAL A 520 -17.93 -15.26 -6.71
CA VAL A 520 -18.01 -14.37 -5.55
C VAL A 520 -18.80 -15.08 -4.46
N LEU A 521 -18.15 -15.46 -3.37
CA LEU A 521 -18.82 -16.20 -2.30
C LEU A 521 -19.74 -15.31 -1.46
N ALA A 522 -20.67 -15.94 -0.74
CA ALA A 522 -21.65 -15.24 0.09
C ALA A 522 -21.09 -14.79 1.47
N SER A 523 -19.79 -15.00 1.70
CA SER A 523 -19.03 -14.42 2.79
C SER A 523 -18.78 -12.93 2.60
N ASN A 524 -18.67 -12.47 1.35
CA ASN A 524 -18.49 -11.05 1.05
C ASN A 524 -19.80 -10.26 1.26
N GLU A 525 -19.72 -9.09 1.85
CA GLU A 525 -20.84 -8.19 2.13
C GLU A 525 -20.94 -7.05 1.12
N SER A 526 -19.82 -6.65 0.51
CA SER A 526 -19.72 -5.50 -0.36
C SER A 526 -19.26 -5.88 -1.78
N LEU A 527 -19.83 -5.18 -2.77
CA LEU A 527 -19.40 -5.23 -4.17
C LEU A 527 -19.10 -3.84 -4.67
N GLU A 528 -17.96 -3.70 -5.27
CA GLU A 528 -17.54 -2.52 -6.00
C GLU A 528 -17.47 -2.87 -7.48
N GLY A 529 -18.20 -2.14 -8.31
CA GLY A 529 -18.29 -2.36 -9.76
C GLY A 529 -17.08 -1.82 -10.51
N SER A 530 -17.25 -1.68 -11.79
CA SER A 530 -16.23 -1.15 -12.72
C SER A 530 -16.61 0.24 -13.23
N ASP A 531 -15.76 0.82 -14.07
CA ASP A 531 -16.12 2.03 -14.84
C ASP A 531 -17.13 1.76 -15.99
N GLY A 532 -17.59 0.53 -16.16
CA GLY A 532 -18.55 0.11 -17.19
C GLY A 532 -19.98 -0.03 -16.68
N PRO A 533 -20.98 -0.19 -17.55
CA PRO A 533 -22.39 -0.33 -17.13
C PRO A 533 -22.68 -1.71 -16.53
N ASP A 534 -22.75 -1.78 -15.23
CA ASP A 534 -22.76 -2.99 -14.44
C ASP A 534 -24.14 -3.49 -14.01
N VAL A 535 -24.19 -4.73 -13.56
CA VAL A 535 -25.32 -5.33 -12.84
C VAL A 535 -24.77 -5.92 -11.54
N LEU A 536 -25.00 -5.23 -10.43
CA LEU A 536 -24.55 -5.62 -9.11
C LEU A 536 -25.72 -6.20 -8.31
N ILE A 537 -25.55 -7.41 -7.81
CA ILE A 537 -26.61 -8.15 -7.15
C ILE A 537 -26.15 -8.62 -5.77
N GLY A 538 -26.73 -8.09 -4.74
CA GLY A 538 -26.54 -8.49 -3.35
C GLY A 538 -27.09 -9.89 -3.02
N ASN A 539 -27.13 -10.21 -1.73
CA ASN A 539 -27.69 -11.45 -1.20
C ASN A 539 -28.85 -11.17 -0.21
N ASN A 540 -29.04 -11.97 0.84
CA ASN A 540 -30.08 -11.71 1.84
C ASN A 540 -29.50 -11.22 3.19
N LYS A 541 -28.29 -10.73 3.19
CA LYS A 541 -27.65 -10.01 4.29
C LYS A 541 -27.66 -8.52 3.99
N ASP A 542 -27.20 -7.71 4.93
CA ASP A 542 -26.90 -6.30 4.72
C ASP A 542 -25.71 -6.19 3.77
N ASN A 543 -25.87 -5.51 2.64
CA ASN A 543 -24.85 -5.41 1.60
C ASN A 543 -24.53 -3.96 1.27
N SER A 544 -23.31 -3.70 0.79
CA SER A 544 -22.91 -2.44 0.17
C SER A 544 -22.63 -2.66 -1.32
N LEU A 545 -23.31 -1.91 -2.19
CA LEU A 545 -23.19 -2.03 -3.64
C LEU A 545 -22.81 -0.67 -4.22
N LEU A 546 -21.58 -0.55 -4.75
CA LEU A 546 -21.03 0.66 -5.38
C LEU A 546 -20.93 0.45 -6.88
N GLY A 547 -21.51 1.35 -7.69
CA GLY A 547 -21.55 1.20 -9.15
C GLY A 547 -20.33 1.74 -9.88
N HIS A 548 -19.68 2.75 -9.35
CA HIS A 548 -18.71 3.58 -10.07
C HIS A 548 -19.34 4.24 -11.31
N LEU A 549 -18.60 4.32 -12.42
CA LEU A 549 -19.12 4.92 -13.64
C LEU A 549 -19.90 3.91 -14.46
N GLY A 550 -21.04 4.30 -14.96
CA GLY A 550 -21.79 3.42 -15.82
C GLY A 550 -23.28 3.73 -15.83
N ALA A 551 -24.03 2.99 -16.58
CA ALA A 551 -25.48 2.99 -16.47
C ALA A 551 -25.87 1.67 -15.81
N ASP A 552 -25.91 1.64 -14.49
CA ASP A 552 -25.86 0.44 -13.71
C ASP A 552 -27.24 -0.13 -13.34
N THR A 553 -27.22 -1.30 -12.79
CA THR A 553 -28.40 -1.98 -12.28
C THR A 553 -28.05 -2.59 -10.93
N PHE A 554 -28.72 -2.12 -9.90
CA PHE A 554 -28.54 -2.59 -8.52
C PHE A 554 -29.74 -3.45 -8.09
N ILE A 555 -29.46 -4.55 -7.41
CA ILE A 555 -30.45 -5.45 -6.82
C ILE A 555 -29.98 -5.89 -5.44
N GLY A 556 -30.46 -5.25 -4.37
CA GLY A 556 -30.07 -5.55 -2.97
C GLY A 556 -30.56 -6.93 -2.52
N LYS A 557 -31.80 -7.30 -2.80
CA LYS A 557 -32.56 -8.48 -2.42
C LYS A 557 -33.14 -8.39 -1.00
N GLY A 558 -32.37 -8.59 0.02
CA GLY A 558 -32.91 -8.55 1.40
C GLY A 558 -31.77 -8.40 2.39
N GLY A 559 -32.02 -7.71 3.46
CA GLY A 559 -31.09 -7.14 4.38
C GLY A 559 -31.34 -5.64 4.48
N SER A 560 -30.52 -4.92 5.19
CA SER A 560 -30.50 -3.46 5.14
C SER A 560 -29.32 -3.06 4.24
N ASP A 561 -29.65 -2.81 2.98
CA ASP A 561 -28.64 -2.63 1.95
C ASP A 561 -28.28 -1.15 1.77
N PHE A 562 -27.01 -0.91 1.51
CA PHE A 562 -26.50 0.37 1.06
C PHE A 562 -26.21 0.29 -0.45
N ILE A 563 -26.79 1.20 -1.24
CA ILE A 563 -26.60 1.23 -2.69
C ILE A 563 -26.13 2.62 -3.10
N ASP A 564 -24.91 2.69 -3.61
CA ASP A 564 -24.36 3.89 -4.23
C ASP A 564 -24.47 3.80 -5.75
N ALA A 565 -25.36 4.61 -6.28
CA ALA A 565 -25.70 4.70 -7.70
C ALA A 565 -25.34 6.09 -8.25
N VAL A 566 -24.31 6.72 -7.68
CA VAL A 566 -23.98 8.09 -8.07
C VAL A 566 -22.74 8.12 -8.95
N ASP A 567 -22.94 8.46 -10.19
CA ASP A 567 -21.84 8.55 -11.15
C ASP A 567 -22.03 9.66 -12.21
N GLY A 568 -23.18 10.35 -12.18
CA GLY A 568 -23.56 11.35 -13.15
C GLY A 568 -24.13 10.80 -14.45
N GLN A 569 -24.28 9.48 -14.57
CA GLN A 569 -24.95 8.80 -15.65
C GLN A 569 -26.35 8.33 -15.20
N ARG A 570 -27.14 7.86 -16.11
CA ARG A 570 -28.48 7.39 -15.74
C ARG A 570 -28.49 5.90 -15.62
N ASP A 571 -28.71 5.41 -14.42
CA ASP A 571 -28.86 3.99 -14.13
C ASP A 571 -30.10 3.37 -14.76
N LYS A 572 -29.99 2.08 -14.97
CA LYS A 572 -31.08 1.30 -15.55
C LYS A 572 -32.14 0.93 -14.52
N LYS A 573 -31.69 0.52 -13.31
CA LYS A 573 -32.59 0.05 -12.25
C LYS A 573 -31.89 0.12 -10.89
N ILE A 574 -32.64 0.53 -9.87
CA ILE A 574 -32.28 0.41 -8.46
C ILE A 574 -33.42 -0.33 -7.75
N ASP A 575 -33.16 -1.53 -7.25
CA ASP A 575 -34.12 -2.39 -6.56
C ASP A 575 -33.48 -2.88 -5.25
N CYS A 576 -33.86 -2.26 -4.17
CA CYS A 576 -33.26 -2.56 -2.86
C CYS A 576 -33.71 -3.93 -2.34
N GLY A 577 -34.97 -4.32 -2.62
CA GLY A 577 -35.51 -5.60 -2.16
C GLY A 577 -36.30 -5.48 -0.90
N GLY A 578 -35.85 -5.96 0.21
CA GLY A 578 -36.60 -5.88 1.46
C GLY A 578 -35.70 -5.76 2.67
N GLY A 579 -35.88 -4.69 3.42
CA GLY A 579 -35.09 -4.36 4.59
C GLY A 579 -35.33 -2.91 5.01
N GLY A 580 -34.31 -2.30 5.58
CA GLY A 580 -34.23 -0.87 5.85
C GLY A 580 -33.11 -0.27 5.04
N ASP A 581 -33.34 -0.12 3.74
CA ASP A 581 -32.32 0.13 2.76
C ASP A 581 -32.00 1.62 2.62
N GLU A 582 -30.76 1.92 2.34
CA GLU A 582 -30.29 3.27 2.02
C GLU A 582 -29.81 3.32 0.57
N VAL A 583 -30.28 4.31 -0.18
CA VAL A 583 -29.92 4.48 -1.60
C VAL A 583 -29.46 5.90 -1.83
N ILE A 584 -28.27 5.98 -2.34
CA ILE A 584 -27.75 7.19 -2.90
C ILE A 584 -27.83 7.10 -4.41
N LYS A 585 -28.32 8.14 -5.03
CA LYS A 585 -28.47 8.19 -6.46
C LYS A 585 -28.49 9.61 -6.96
N ASP A 586 -28.14 9.78 -8.20
CA ASP A 586 -28.26 11.08 -8.82
C ASP A 586 -29.68 11.40 -9.35
N GLY A 587 -29.89 12.67 -9.75
CA GLY A 587 -31.23 13.14 -10.14
C GLY A 587 -31.74 12.57 -11.46
N SER A 588 -30.87 11.92 -12.26
CA SER A 588 -31.22 11.28 -13.53
C SER A 588 -31.66 9.83 -13.39
N ASP A 589 -31.37 9.21 -12.25
CA ASP A 589 -31.63 7.80 -11.99
C ASP A 589 -33.09 7.49 -11.76
N PRO A 590 -33.48 6.22 -11.98
CA PRO A 590 -34.84 5.78 -11.71
C PRO A 590 -35.16 5.90 -10.21
N ALA A 591 -36.43 6.05 -9.91
CA ALA A 591 -36.91 5.95 -8.54
C ALA A 591 -36.60 4.54 -7.99
N PRO A 592 -35.99 4.41 -6.78
CA PRO A 592 -35.74 3.11 -6.19
C PRO A 592 -37.02 2.31 -5.99
N ILE A 593 -36.91 1.00 -6.09
CA ILE A 593 -38.00 0.05 -5.94
C ILE A 593 -37.79 -0.76 -4.66
N SER A 594 -38.82 -0.91 -3.86
CA SER A 594 -38.77 -1.72 -2.63
C SER A 594 -37.72 -1.26 -1.58
N CYS A 595 -37.43 0.05 -1.52
CA CYS A 595 -36.49 0.65 -0.54
C CYS A 595 -37.25 1.33 0.60
#